data_bde8e0d6ba16c0ce5d609051a91d2b4a
#
_entry.id   bde8e0d6ba16c0ce5d609051a91d2b4a
#
_cell.length_a   1.000
_cell.length_b   1.000
_cell.length_c   1.000
_cell.angle_alpha   90.00
_cell.angle_beta   90.00
_cell.angle_gamma   90.00
#
_symmetry.space_group_name_H-M   'P 1'
#
loop_
_entity.id
_entity.type
_entity.pdbx_description
1 polymer ?
#
loop_
_entity_poly.entity_id
_entity_poly.type
_entity_poly.pdbx_seq_one_letter_code
_entity_poly.pdbx_strand_id
1 'polypeptide(L)'
;MNQALKELRDRGLMSQSFGNLEEVFSTPQTFYIGFDPTADSLGVHHLIGLIAAKILQTHGHRPIILVGGATCAIGDPSGKSEERKAISMETVFHNVEKVKEQIGKIVDFSSAAPNAAILVNNYDWYKDYKFLDFIRDVGKKITVNYLMAKENVRKRLEREGSGISFQEFSYGLLQGYVFVHLYNHYGCRVQIAGQDNLGNMVTGQDLLHKMQGADDVCGITWELATCADGRKFGKTEGNTVWLDKEKTTPYEFYQFWLNQSDEDSERFIKMFTLIPLEEIAKLVEEHKANPSARVLQKELAKYMTCMVHSEEEYNKAVEASNILFGKSTTEDLANIDEPTFLAVMKGVNKVEVPKDDIMNGINVIDMAVLHNKVTSKSDARKLIKGNGFSINKSKVVDDKMTVNSEMLIDGKYLLLQKGKKEYTLVVAK
;
A
#
# COMPACT_ATOMS: atom_id res chain seq x y z
N MET A 1 0.69 28.19 16.59
CA MET A 1 1.02 26.95 15.86
C MET A 1 0.27 26.93 14.53
N ASN A 2 0.98 26.76 13.43
CA ASN A 2 0.40 26.70 12.08
C ASN A 2 -0.65 25.58 11.99
N GLN A 3 -1.78 25.82 11.29
CA GLN A 3 -2.91 24.87 11.22
C GLN A 3 -2.51 23.56 10.52
N ALA A 4 -1.66 23.64 9.46
CA ALA A 4 -1.19 22.46 8.77
C ALA A 4 -0.35 21.55 9.69
N LEU A 5 0.58 22.16 10.46
CA LEU A 5 1.41 21.42 11.44
C LEU A 5 0.56 20.81 12.56
N LYS A 6 -0.48 21.54 13.00
CA LYS A 6 -1.43 21.02 13.99
C LYS A 6 -2.16 19.80 13.45
N GLU A 7 -2.70 19.87 12.24
CA GLU A 7 -3.43 18.76 11.62
C GLU A 7 -2.54 17.55 11.42
N LEU A 8 -1.30 17.70 10.91
CA LEU A 8 -0.36 16.60 10.77
C LEU A 8 -0.10 15.92 12.12
N ARG A 9 0.07 16.68 13.20
CA ARG A 9 0.30 16.15 14.54
C ARG A 9 -0.91 15.41 15.08
N ASP A 10 -2.10 16.00 14.97
CA ASP A 10 -3.34 15.42 15.48
C ASP A 10 -3.73 14.12 14.74
N ARG A 11 -3.27 13.97 13.49
CA ARG A 11 -3.43 12.75 12.69
C ARG A 11 -2.33 11.71 12.92
N GLY A 12 -1.28 12.02 13.69
CA GLY A 12 -0.14 11.12 13.88
C GLY A 12 0.83 11.09 12.69
N LEU A 13 0.78 12.12 11.83
CA LEU A 13 1.64 12.28 10.65
C LEU A 13 2.87 13.16 10.91
N MET A 14 3.17 13.44 12.17
CA MET A 14 4.34 14.19 12.60
C MET A 14 4.89 13.59 13.90
N SER A 15 6.07 13.01 13.83
CA SER A 15 6.78 12.36 14.94
C SER A 15 8.02 13.17 15.35
N GLN A 16 8.97 13.32 14.43
CA GLN A 16 10.19 14.09 14.63
C GLN A 16 10.31 15.21 13.60
N SER A 17 11.09 16.23 13.93
CA SER A 17 11.35 17.34 13.04
C SER A 17 12.71 17.97 13.34
N PHE A 18 13.24 18.71 12.37
CA PHE A 18 14.40 19.59 12.53
C PHE A 18 14.14 20.95 11.87
N GLY A 19 14.94 21.94 12.19
CA GLY A 19 14.77 23.32 11.75
C GLY A 19 13.68 24.05 12.53
N ASN A 20 13.47 25.34 12.20
CA ASN A 20 12.46 26.18 12.86
C ASN A 20 11.13 26.12 12.10
N LEU A 21 10.30 25.11 12.43
CA LEU A 21 9.02 24.89 11.76
C LEU A 21 8.08 26.10 11.83
N GLU A 22 7.97 26.76 12.98
CA GLU A 22 7.02 27.88 13.15
C GLU A 22 7.41 29.06 12.27
N GLU A 23 8.70 29.32 12.11
CA GLU A 23 9.21 30.36 11.25
C GLU A 23 9.00 30.02 9.78
N VAL A 24 9.42 28.81 9.35
CA VAL A 24 9.31 28.36 7.97
C VAL A 24 7.85 28.29 7.54
N PHE A 25 6.96 27.72 8.35
CA PHE A 25 5.53 27.61 8.06
C PHE A 25 4.72 28.88 8.35
N SER A 26 5.35 30.01 8.68
CA SER A 26 4.66 31.30 8.81
C SER A 26 4.06 31.80 7.48
N THR A 27 4.57 31.30 6.35
CA THR A 27 4.09 31.56 4.99
C THR A 27 3.90 30.25 4.21
N PRO A 28 3.14 30.26 3.09
CA PRO A 28 3.06 29.10 2.20
C PRO A 28 4.43 28.63 1.74
N GLN A 29 4.70 27.34 1.85
CA GLN A 29 6.00 26.74 1.51
C GLN A 29 5.90 25.80 0.33
N THR A 30 7.00 25.70 -0.42
CA THR A 30 7.27 24.57 -1.30
C THR A 30 7.97 23.47 -0.47
N PHE A 31 7.43 22.27 -0.51
CA PHE A 31 7.98 21.12 0.20
C PHE A 31 8.14 19.92 -0.75
N TYR A 32 8.97 18.95 -0.40
CA TYR A 32 9.08 17.73 -1.21
C TYR A 32 8.95 16.46 -0.39
N ILE A 33 8.48 15.45 -1.10
CA ILE A 33 8.47 14.05 -0.69
C ILE A 33 9.03 13.19 -1.83
N GLY A 34 9.89 12.23 -1.51
CA GLY A 34 10.54 11.34 -2.48
C GLY A 34 9.98 9.92 -2.44
N PHE A 35 9.87 9.32 -3.63
CA PHE A 35 9.51 7.92 -3.82
C PHE A 35 10.50 7.25 -4.77
N ASP A 36 11.22 6.23 -4.31
CA ASP A 36 12.05 5.40 -5.16
C ASP A 36 11.19 4.34 -5.87
N PRO A 37 11.11 4.34 -7.20
CA PRO A 37 10.24 3.46 -7.98
C PRO A 37 10.83 2.05 -8.08
N THR A 38 10.97 1.36 -6.95
CA THR A 38 11.55 0.00 -6.86
C THR A 38 10.62 -1.10 -7.39
N ALA A 39 9.37 -0.75 -7.68
CA ALA A 39 8.36 -1.59 -8.32
C ALA A 39 7.46 -0.71 -9.20
N ASP A 40 6.72 -1.34 -10.10
CA ASP A 40 5.74 -0.71 -11.00
C ASP A 40 4.42 -0.32 -10.29
N SER A 41 4.39 -0.37 -8.98
CA SER A 41 3.29 0.11 -8.14
C SER A 41 3.78 0.57 -6.79
N LEU A 42 3.07 1.54 -6.21
CA LEU A 42 3.19 1.88 -4.80
C LEU A 42 2.46 0.81 -3.95
N GLY A 43 3.03 0.48 -2.80
CA GLY A 43 2.33 -0.27 -1.77
C GLY A 43 1.48 0.66 -0.89
N VAL A 44 0.49 0.10 -0.19
CA VAL A 44 -0.44 0.84 0.69
C VAL A 44 0.28 1.68 1.76
N HIS A 45 1.49 1.30 2.19
CA HIS A 45 2.28 2.05 3.17
C HIS A 45 2.76 3.42 2.64
N HIS A 46 2.88 3.61 1.32
CA HIS A 46 3.25 4.90 0.73
C HIS A 46 2.12 5.94 0.83
N LEU A 47 0.87 5.49 1.03
CA LEU A 47 -0.28 6.39 1.15
C LEU A 47 -0.14 7.37 2.32
N ILE A 48 0.56 6.97 3.39
CA ILE A 48 0.80 7.84 4.55
C ILE A 48 1.49 9.15 4.13
N GLY A 49 2.53 9.03 3.31
CA GLY A 49 3.25 10.20 2.79
C GLY A 49 2.43 11.02 1.79
N LEU A 50 1.63 10.36 0.96
CA LEU A 50 0.75 11.04 0.01
C LEU A 50 -0.40 11.79 0.71
N ILE A 51 -0.95 11.23 1.79
CA ILE A 51 -1.96 11.91 2.62
C ILE A 51 -1.33 13.10 3.34
N ALA A 52 -0.14 12.95 3.92
CA ALA A 52 0.59 14.08 4.52
C ALA A 52 0.85 15.19 3.50
N ALA A 53 1.27 14.85 2.28
CA ALA A 53 1.46 15.81 1.20
C ALA A 53 0.15 16.49 0.79
N LYS A 54 -0.96 15.74 0.71
CA LYS A 54 -2.28 16.28 0.39
C LYS A 54 -2.80 17.23 1.48
N ILE A 55 -2.59 16.91 2.75
CA ILE A 55 -2.95 17.80 3.86
C ILE A 55 -2.18 19.14 3.74
N LEU A 56 -0.87 19.09 3.55
CA LEU A 56 -0.08 20.31 3.35
C LEU A 56 -0.54 21.09 2.12
N GLN A 57 -0.87 20.41 1.02
CA GLN A 57 -1.40 21.05 -0.18
C GLN A 57 -2.74 21.74 0.10
N THR A 58 -3.64 21.11 0.84
CA THR A 58 -4.94 21.70 1.22
C THR A 58 -4.77 22.96 2.06
N HIS A 59 -3.71 23.04 2.84
CA HIS A 59 -3.34 24.24 3.62
C HIS A 59 -2.54 25.28 2.82
N GLY A 60 -2.46 25.17 1.49
CA GLY A 60 -1.85 26.18 0.61
C GLY A 60 -0.35 25.97 0.35
N HIS A 61 0.27 24.92 0.89
CA HIS A 61 1.67 24.60 0.60
C HIS A 61 1.78 23.86 -0.74
N ARG A 62 2.91 24.04 -1.45
CA ARG A 62 3.12 23.45 -2.78
C ARG A 62 3.94 22.16 -2.72
N PRO A 63 3.38 21.00 -3.07
CA PRO A 63 4.14 19.77 -3.08
C PRO A 63 5.04 19.64 -4.31
N ILE A 64 6.29 19.20 -4.09
CA ILE A 64 7.13 18.59 -5.10
C ILE A 64 7.12 17.08 -4.84
N ILE A 65 6.59 16.34 -5.78
CA ILE A 65 6.64 14.89 -5.77
C ILE A 65 7.88 14.48 -6.54
N LEU A 66 8.86 13.99 -5.82
CA LEU A 66 10.11 13.52 -6.40
C LEU A 66 10.04 12.02 -6.65
N VAL A 67 10.27 11.61 -7.89
CA VAL A 67 10.48 10.21 -8.23
C VAL A 67 11.99 9.98 -8.38
N GLY A 68 12.51 9.05 -7.59
CA GLY A 68 13.93 8.79 -7.46
C GLY A 68 14.49 7.93 -8.58
N GLY A 69 14.48 8.38 -9.84
CA GLY A 69 15.03 7.60 -10.96
C GLY A 69 16.52 7.30 -10.82
N ALA A 70 17.33 8.24 -10.34
CA ALA A 70 18.75 8.01 -10.07
C ALA A 70 18.96 7.28 -8.73
N THR A 71 18.30 7.73 -7.66
CA THR A 71 18.48 7.13 -6.33
C THR A 71 17.99 5.70 -6.26
N CYS A 72 16.93 5.34 -6.99
CA CYS A 72 16.45 3.97 -7.10
C CYS A 72 17.50 3.01 -7.70
N ALA A 73 18.25 3.46 -8.70
CA ALA A 73 19.31 2.68 -9.31
C ALA A 73 20.49 2.41 -8.35
N ILE A 74 20.70 3.28 -7.38
CA ILE A 74 21.73 3.13 -6.33
C ILE A 74 21.21 2.25 -5.19
N GLY A 75 19.98 2.46 -4.74
CA GLY A 75 19.32 1.70 -3.69
C GLY A 75 19.51 2.26 -2.29
N ASP A 76 18.39 2.65 -1.65
CA ASP A 76 18.37 3.15 -0.27
C ASP A 76 18.70 2.04 0.74
N PRO A 77 19.75 2.18 1.57
CA PRO A 77 20.08 1.24 2.64
C PRO A 77 19.17 1.35 3.86
N SER A 78 18.37 2.40 3.99
CA SER A 78 17.57 2.68 5.18
C SER A 78 16.59 1.54 5.47
N GLY A 79 16.58 1.06 6.72
CA GLY A 79 15.68 -0.01 7.18
C GLY A 79 15.93 -1.40 6.55
N LYS A 80 17.07 -1.61 5.87
CA LYS A 80 17.41 -2.88 5.21
C LYS A 80 18.61 -3.57 5.88
N SER A 81 18.58 -4.90 5.89
CA SER A 81 19.67 -5.74 6.39
C SER A 81 20.64 -6.19 5.27
N GLU A 82 20.21 -6.11 4.01
CA GLU A 82 20.96 -6.57 2.83
C GLU A 82 20.93 -5.50 1.74
N GLU A 83 21.93 -5.53 0.87
CA GLU A 83 22.01 -4.67 -0.29
C GLU A 83 20.85 -4.93 -1.26
N ARG A 84 20.29 -3.88 -1.84
CA ARG A 84 19.21 -4.02 -2.83
C ARG A 84 19.78 -4.62 -4.14
N LYS A 85 19.00 -5.51 -4.74
CA LYS A 85 19.30 -5.98 -6.09
C LYS A 85 19.22 -4.81 -7.07
N ALA A 86 20.23 -4.68 -7.92
CA ALA A 86 20.26 -3.68 -8.96
C ALA A 86 19.04 -3.85 -9.91
N ILE A 87 18.39 -2.75 -10.22
CA ILE A 87 17.28 -2.70 -11.17
C ILE A 87 17.79 -2.00 -12.43
N SER A 88 17.41 -2.50 -13.62
CA SER A 88 17.80 -1.85 -14.88
C SER A 88 17.16 -0.47 -15.02
N MET A 89 17.83 0.46 -15.69
CA MET A 89 17.27 1.80 -15.93
C MET A 89 15.97 1.76 -16.72
N GLU A 90 15.83 0.81 -17.65
CA GLU A 90 14.57 0.60 -18.39
C GLU A 90 13.42 0.26 -17.43
N THR A 91 13.64 -0.66 -16.50
CA THR A 91 12.66 -0.98 -15.45
C THR A 91 12.36 0.22 -14.57
N VAL A 92 13.38 0.99 -14.19
CA VAL A 92 13.18 2.22 -13.38
C VAL A 92 12.27 3.21 -14.11
N PHE A 93 12.52 3.47 -15.40
CA PHE A 93 11.68 4.41 -16.18
C PHE A 93 10.26 3.91 -16.35
N HIS A 94 10.07 2.61 -16.59
CA HIS A 94 8.73 2.01 -16.62
C HIS A 94 8.00 2.23 -15.29
N ASN A 95 8.67 1.95 -14.18
CA ASN A 95 8.10 2.11 -12.84
C ASN A 95 7.77 3.57 -12.52
N VAL A 96 8.60 4.54 -12.97
CA VAL A 96 8.35 5.98 -12.80
C VAL A 96 6.98 6.36 -13.35
N GLU A 97 6.67 5.94 -14.58
CA GLU A 97 5.39 6.31 -15.21
C GLU A 97 4.20 5.68 -14.46
N LYS A 98 4.31 4.43 -14.04
CA LYS A 98 3.26 3.75 -13.27
C LYS A 98 3.00 4.40 -11.90
N VAL A 99 4.07 4.72 -11.18
CA VAL A 99 3.97 5.38 -9.86
C VAL A 99 3.37 6.79 -9.98
N LYS A 100 3.73 7.53 -11.01
CA LYS A 100 3.21 8.87 -11.32
C LYS A 100 1.69 8.86 -11.49
N GLU A 101 1.14 7.90 -12.24
CA GLU A 101 -0.30 7.76 -12.43
C GLU A 101 -1.04 7.55 -11.09
N GLN A 102 -0.48 6.74 -10.20
CA GLN A 102 -1.07 6.45 -8.89
C GLN A 102 -1.05 7.68 -7.96
N ILE A 103 0.06 8.43 -7.94
CA ILE A 103 0.19 9.65 -7.14
C ILE A 103 -0.81 10.72 -7.60
N GLY A 104 -1.03 10.83 -8.92
CA GLY A 104 -1.96 11.79 -9.51
C GLY A 104 -3.42 11.63 -9.09
N LYS A 105 -3.80 10.48 -8.52
CA LYS A 105 -5.13 10.26 -7.95
C LYS A 105 -5.33 10.95 -6.59
N ILE A 106 -4.25 11.28 -5.88
CA ILE A 106 -4.30 11.77 -4.50
C ILE A 106 -3.87 13.22 -4.42
N VAL A 107 -2.73 13.57 -5.04
CA VAL A 107 -2.14 14.90 -5.04
C VAL A 107 -2.62 15.66 -6.28
N ASP A 108 -2.97 16.93 -6.11
CA ASP A 108 -3.49 17.76 -7.20
C ASP A 108 -2.33 18.39 -8.01
N PHE A 109 -2.26 18.02 -9.28
CA PHE A 109 -1.31 18.55 -10.29
C PHE A 109 -1.98 19.52 -11.25
N SER A 110 -3.26 19.88 -11.05
CA SER A 110 -3.98 20.73 -11.98
C SER A 110 -3.40 22.14 -12.01
N SER A 111 -3.14 22.66 -13.21
CA SER A 111 -2.59 24.00 -13.39
C SER A 111 -3.52 25.13 -12.92
N ALA A 112 -4.77 24.83 -12.61
CA ALA A 112 -5.73 25.80 -12.08
C ALA A 112 -5.48 26.12 -10.58
N ALA A 113 -4.81 25.24 -9.83
CA ALA A 113 -4.49 25.49 -8.43
C ALA A 113 -3.19 26.31 -8.30
N PRO A 114 -3.16 27.39 -7.50
CA PRO A 114 -1.95 28.22 -7.33
C PRO A 114 -0.80 27.44 -6.69
N ASN A 115 -1.09 26.38 -5.96
CA ASN A 115 -0.14 25.48 -5.32
C ASN A 115 -0.20 24.06 -5.94
N ALA A 116 -0.48 23.97 -7.24
CA ALA A 116 -0.43 22.72 -7.97
C ALA A 116 0.90 22.01 -7.73
N ALA A 117 0.85 20.70 -7.56
CA ALA A 117 2.03 19.88 -7.34
C ALA A 117 2.96 19.90 -8.56
N ILE A 118 4.25 19.74 -8.31
CA ILE A 118 5.28 19.58 -9.35
C ILE A 118 5.79 18.14 -9.26
N LEU A 119 5.86 17.46 -10.39
CA LEU A 119 6.53 16.17 -10.49
C LEU A 119 7.96 16.39 -11.00
N VAL A 120 8.94 15.82 -10.32
CA VAL A 120 10.36 15.87 -10.75
C VAL A 120 10.98 14.48 -10.67
N ASN A 121 11.94 14.21 -11.55
CA ASN A 121 12.74 12.99 -11.53
C ASN A 121 14.20 13.38 -11.26
N ASN A 122 14.80 12.86 -10.19
CA ASN A 122 16.19 13.21 -9.89
C ASN A 122 17.20 12.68 -10.92
N TYR A 123 16.83 11.77 -11.77
CA TYR A 123 17.66 11.35 -12.91
C TYR A 123 17.97 12.51 -13.86
N ASP A 124 17.05 13.48 -13.98
CA ASP A 124 17.19 14.59 -14.95
C ASP A 124 18.41 15.47 -14.70
N TRP A 125 18.83 15.63 -13.46
CA TRP A 125 20.05 16.37 -13.14
C TRP A 125 21.26 15.49 -12.83
N TYR A 126 21.06 14.24 -12.34
CA TYR A 126 22.18 13.35 -12.07
C TYR A 126 22.81 12.76 -13.33
N LYS A 127 22.05 12.52 -14.40
CA LYS A 127 22.57 11.97 -15.68
C LYS A 127 23.67 12.83 -16.31
N ASP A 128 23.59 14.15 -16.09
CA ASP A 128 24.53 15.11 -16.66
C ASP A 128 25.63 15.54 -15.66
N TYR A 129 25.53 15.11 -14.40
CA TYR A 129 26.50 15.46 -13.37
C TYR A 129 27.75 14.58 -13.49
N LYS A 130 28.88 15.19 -13.87
CA LYS A 130 30.14 14.44 -14.00
C LYS A 130 30.60 13.96 -12.64
N PHE A 131 31.00 12.71 -12.57
CA PHE A 131 31.41 12.04 -11.32
C PHE A 131 32.47 12.83 -10.53
N LEU A 132 33.54 13.30 -11.21
CA LEU A 132 34.60 14.07 -10.53
C LEU A 132 34.11 15.41 -10.01
N ASP A 133 33.20 16.05 -10.73
CA ASP A 133 32.60 17.33 -10.29
C ASP A 133 31.73 17.10 -9.05
N PHE A 134 30.94 16.02 -9.01
CA PHE A 134 30.14 15.67 -7.83
C PHE A 134 31.00 15.41 -6.59
N ILE A 135 32.08 14.63 -6.74
CA ILE A 135 33.01 14.36 -5.63
C ILE A 135 33.68 15.64 -5.14
N ARG A 136 34.11 16.53 -6.07
CA ARG A 136 34.74 17.80 -5.73
C ARG A 136 33.79 18.76 -5.05
N ASP A 137 32.57 18.92 -5.56
CA ASP A 137 31.66 19.99 -5.18
C ASP A 137 30.78 19.62 -3.99
N VAL A 138 30.31 18.36 -3.95
CA VAL A 138 29.42 17.83 -2.93
C VAL A 138 30.17 16.93 -1.95
N GLY A 139 30.97 15.98 -2.45
CA GLY A 139 31.64 14.96 -1.63
C GLY A 139 32.54 15.56 -0.56
N LYS A 140 33.30 16.62 -0.86
CA LYS A 140 34.18 17.28 0.12
C LYS A 140 33.44 18.00 1.27
N LYS A 141 32.13 18.21 1.13
CA LYS A 141 31.34 18.94 2.16
C LYS A 141 30.91 18.04 3.30
N ILE A 142 30.90 16.73 3.10
CA ILE A 142 30.51 15.73 4.09
C ILE A 142 31.69 14.78 4.35
N THR A 143 32.07 14.62 5.62
CA THR A 143 33.16 13.70 5.96
C THR A 143 32.70 12.25 5.97
N VAL A 144 33.62 11.31 5.70
CA VAL A 144 33.35 9.87 5.80
C VAL A 144 32.91 9.51 7.22
N ASN A 145 33.55 10.05 8.25
CA ASN A 145 33.18 9.82 9.65
C ASN A 145 31.72 10.22 9.95
N TYR A 146 31.26 11.32 9.37
CA TYR A 146 29.88 11.77 9.49
C TYR A 146 28.91 10.75 8.90
N LEU A 147 29.18 10.23 7.70
CA LEU A 147 28.34 9.22 7.06
C LEU A 147 28.38 7.88 7.82
N MET A 148 29.55 7.47 8.32
CA MET A 148 29.70 6.25 9.13
C MET A 148 28.95 6.31 10.47
N ALA A 149 28.75 7.51 11.03
CA ALA A 149 28.00 7.71 12.27
C ALA A 149 26.47 7.58 12.09
N LYS A 150 25.95 7.60 10.85
CA LYS A 150 24.53 7.41 10.57
C LYS A 150 24.10 6.02 11.02
N GLU A 151 22.95 5.92 11.69
CA GLU A 151 22.48 4.69 12.33
C GLU A 151 22.37 3.50 11.35
N ASN A 152 21.83 3.75 10.16
CA ASN A 152 21.68 2.75 9.11
C ASN A 152 23.06 2.24 8.61
N VAL A 153 24.04 3.12 8.43
CA VAL A 153 25.40 2.76 8.02
C VAL A 153 26.12 2.02 9.15
N ARG A 154 26.08 2.55 10.37
CA ARG A 154 26.71 1.94 11.55
C ARG A 154 26.21 0.52 11.78
N LYS A 155 24.89 0.29 11.79
CA LYS A 155 24.30 -1.05 11.94
C LYS A 155 24.77 -2.06 10.89
N ARG A 156 25.07 -1.58 9.67
CA ARG A 156 25.61 -2.43 8.60
C ARG A 156 27.10 -2.75 8.81
N LEU A 157 27.88 -1.77 9.27
CA LEU A 157 29.31 -1.95 9.54
C LEU A 157 29.58 -2.82 10.80
N GLU A 158 28.73 -2.74 11.80
CA GLU A 158 28.85 -3.53 13.04
C GLU A 158 28.42 -5.00 12.86
N ARG A 159 27.75 -5.35 11.78
CA ARG A 159 27.26 -6.71 11.54
C ARG A 159 28.38 -7.58 10.96
N GLU A 160 28.70 -8.68 11.64
CA GLU A 160 29.70 -9.65 11.16
C GLU A 160 29.33 -10.21 9.78
N GLY A 161 30.30 -10.22 8.86
CA GLY A 161 30.17 -10.78 7.51
C GLY A 161 29.41 -9.94 6.50
N SER A 162 28.90 -8.74 6.87
CA SER A 162 28.22 -7.86 5.93
C SER A 162 28.93 -6.50 5.88
N GLY A 163 29.61 -6.20 4.77
CA GLY A 163 30.08 -4.84 4.46
C GLY A 163 28.96 -3.97 3.92
N ILE A 164 29.29 -2.72 3.61
CA ILE A 164 28.45 -1.80 2.84
C ILE A 164 29.24 -1.44 1.57
N SER A 165 28.63 -1.56 0.40
CA SER A 165 29.29 -1.14 -0.83
C SER A 165 29.45 0.38 -0.89
N PHE A 166 30.41 0.88 -1.66
CA PHE A 166 30.55 2.33 -1.88
C PHE A 166 29.31 2.92 -2.51
N GLN A 167 28.64 2.18 -3.38
CA GLN A 167 27.35 2.56 -3.99
C GLN A 167 26.30 2.84 -2.91
N GLU A 168 26.04 1.86 -2.04
CA GLU A 168 25.06 1.98 -0.97
C GLU A 168 25.46 3.05 0.06
N PHE A 169 26.74 3.13 0.41
CA PHE A 169 27.29 4.15 1.30
C PHE A 169 27.09 5.58 0.78
N SER A 170 27.16 5.77 -0.54
CA SER A 170 26.99 7.08 -1.19
C SER A 170 25.53 7.56 -1.23
N TYR A 171 24.56 6.68 -0.98
CA TYR A 171 23.13 7.01 -1.13
C TYR A 171 22.73 8.23 -0.29
N GLY A 172 23.14 8.27 0.97
CA GLY A 172 22.82 9.40 1.85
C GLY A 172 23.33 10.76 1.35
N LEU A 173 24.46 10.78 0.64
CA LEU A 173 25.01 11.97 0.00
C LEU A 173 24.19 12.38 -1.23
N LEU A 174 23.78 11.41 -2.04
CA LEU A 174 22.93 11.64 -3.22
C LEU A 174 21.57 12.19 -2.79
N GLN A 175 20.89 11.55 -1.86
CA GLN A 175 19.60 12.04 -1.36
C GLN A 175 19.74 13.41 -0.70
N GLY A 176 20.82 13.66 0.06
CA GLY A 176 21.08 14.96 0.64
C GLY A 176 21.22 16.08 -0.43
N TYR A 177 21.91 15.80 -1.53
CA TYR A 177 22.06 16.78 -2.62
C TYR A 177 20.74 17.03 -3.38
N VAL A 178 19.79 16.08 -3.38
CA VAL A 178 18.44 16.34 -3.89
C VAL A 178 17.83 17.58 -3.24
N PHE A 179 17.96 17.72 -1.91
CA PHE A 179 17.41 18.87 -1.20
C PHE A 179 18.09 20.18 -1.63
N VAL A 180 19.41 20.16 -1.84
CA VAL A 180 20.16 21.32 -2.36
C VAL A 180 19.67 21.71 -3.75
N HIS A 181 19.46 20.73 -4.64
CA HIS A 181 18.95 20.98 -5.99
C HIS A 181 17.55 21.59 -5.95
N LEU A 182 16.63 21.01 -5.15
CA LEU A 182 15.26 21.49 -5.05
C LEU A 182 15.16 22.87 -4.37
N TYR A 183 16.02 23.16 -3.40
CA TYR A 183 16.12 24.49 -2.80
C TYR A 183 16.49 25.54 -3.85
N ASN A 184 17.53 25.28 -4.66
CA ASN A 184 18.04 26.21 -5.65
C ASN A 184 17.09 26.47 -6.82
N HIS A 185 16.40 25.43 -7.29
CA HIS A 185 15.64 25.52 -8.54
C HIS A 185 14.13 25.72 -8.31
N TYR A 186 13.63 25.37 -7.13
CA TYR A 186 12.19 25.40 -6.83
C TYR A 186 11.85 26.16 -5.54
N GLY A 187 12.84 26.72 -4.83
CA GLY A 187 12.61 27.37 -3.55
C GLY A 187 12.08 26.41 -2.47
N CYS A 188 12.43 25.12 -2.57
CA CYS A 188 11.96 24.11 -1.64
C CYS A 188 12.66 24.21 -0.30
N ARG A 189 11.93 24.50 0.77
CA ARG A 189 12.46 24.66 2.13
C ARG A 189 12.09 23.55 3.10
N VAL A 190 11.21 22.65 2.69
CA VAL A 190 10.68 21.62 3.58
C VAL A 190 10.84 20.25 2.94
N GLN A 191 11.34 19.29 3.72
CA GLN A 191 11.30 17.86 3.36
C GLN A 191 10.37 17.12 4.28
N ILE A 192 9.53 16.23 3.74
CA ILE A 192 8.72 15.30 4.52
C ILE A 192 9.04 13.86 4.14
N ALA A 193 9.17 12.96 5.12
CA ALA A 193 9.49 11.54 4.86
C ALA A 193 9.15 10.65 6.07
N GLY A 194 9.22 9.33 5.89
CA GLY A 194 9.23 8.38 6.99
C GLY A 194 10.47 8.56 7.88
N GLN A 195 10.35 8.21 9.15
CA GLN A 195 11.41 8.40 10.15
C GLN A 195 12.70 7.65 9.83
N ASP A 196 12.63 6.56 9.09
CA ASP A 196 13.80 5.82 8.59
C ASP A 196 14.70 6.66 7.67
N ASN A 197 14.15 7.72 7.05
CA ASN A 197 14.86 8.66 6.19
C ASN A 197 15.48 9.85 6.93
N LEU A 198 15.24 10.04 8.24
CA LEU A 198 15.70 11.20 8.99
C LEU A 198 17.20 11.46 8.82
N GLY A 199 18.02 10.39 8.83
CA GLY A 199 19.45 10.50 8.62
C GLY A 199 19.85 11.13 7.29
N ASN A 200 19.15 10.76 6.21
CA ASN A 200 19.40 11.33 4.88
C ASN A 200 18.87 12.76 4.77
N MET A 201 17.72 13.06 5.40
CA MET A 201 17.15 14.42 5.45
C MET A 201 18.09 15.42 6.13
N VAL A 202 18.65 15.06 7.30
CA VAL A 202 19.64 15.89 8.01
C VAL A 202 20.92 16.07 7.20
N THR A 203 21.33 15.08 6.39
CA THR A 203 22.45 15.26 5.46
C THR A 203 22.16 16.36 4.43
N GLY A 204 20.91 16.45 3.95
CA GLY A 204 20.49 17.51 3.04
C GLY A 204 20.53 18.90 3.69
N GLN A 205 20.09 19.03 4.94
CA GLN A 205 20.21 20.26 5.72
C GLN A 205 21.69 20.67 5.91
N ASP A 206 22.54 19.72 6.32
CA ASP A 206 23.97 19.98 6.50
C ASP A 206 24.65 20.41 5.19
N LEU A 207 24.26 19.83 4.06
CA LEU A 207 24.78 20.22 2.75
C LEU A 207 24.35 21.66 2.39
N LEU A 208 23.09 22.02 2.59
CA LEU A 208 22.58 23.37 2.36
C LEU A 208 23.35 24.39 3.20
N HIS A 209 23.53 24.13 4.49
CA HIS A 209 24.33 24.97 5.36
C HIS A 209 25.78 25.12 4.86
N LYS A 210 26.46 24.01 4.57
CA LYS A 210 27.89 24.01 4.18
C LYS A 210 28.16 24.53 2.77
N MET A 211 27.21 24.42 1.87
CA MET A 211 27.35 24.87 0.49
C MET A 211 26.93 26.34 0.28
N GLN A 212 25.92 26.80 1.04
CA GLN A 212 25.21 28.03 0.78
C GLN A 212 24.98 28.90 2.02
N GLY A 213 25.25 28.39 3.22
CA GLY A 213 24.91 29.07 4.47
C GLY A 213 23.40 29.17 4.72
N ALA A 214 22.61 28.29 4.10
CA ALA A 214 21.16 28.27 4.23
C ALA A 214 20.74 27.47 5.48
N ASP A 215 20.08 28.16 6.42
CA ASP A 215 19.56 27.58 7.68
C ASP A 215 18.02 27.68 7.78
N ASP A 216 17.37 28.21 6.75
CA ASP A 216 15.94 28.47 6.64
C ASP A 216 15.16 27.26 6.06
N VAL A 217 15.63 26.06 6.39
CA VAL A 217 15.03 24.80 5.95
C VAL A 217 14.61 23.94 7.14
N CYS A 218 13.61 23.11 6.93
CA CYS A 218 13.14 22.19 7.97
C CYS A 218 12.72 20.82 7.38
N GLY A 219 12.54 19.86 8.26
CA GLY A 219 12.05 18.54 7.91
C GLY A 219 11.05 18.02 8.92
N ILE A 220 10.10 17.24 8.43
CA ILE A 220 9.06 16.57 9.22
C ILE A 220 9.11 15.08 8.90
N THR A 221 9.07 14.24 9.93
CA THR A 221 8.95 12.80 9.75
C THR A 221 7.74 12.25 10.49
N TRP A 222 7.23 11.13 9.99
CA TRP A 222 6.23 10.30 10.66
C TRP A 222 6.81 8.93 10.99
N GLU A 223 6.25 8.28 12.00
CA GLU A 223 6.61 6.91 12.35
C GLU A 223 6.17 5.93 11.26
N LEU A 224 6.97 4.91 11.02
CA LEU A 224 6.58 3.85 10.09
C LEU A 224 5.34 3.13 10.65
N ALA A 225 4.34 2.97 9.81
CA ALA A 225 3.12 2.28 10.22
C ALA A 225 3.44 0.80 10.56
N THR A 226 3.04 0.41 11.75
CA THR A 226 3.04 -0.98 12.25
C THR A 226 1.64 -1.30 12.72
N CYS A 227 1.22 -2.55 12.60
CA CYS A 227 -0.03 -2.99 13.22
C CYS A 227 0.14 -3.12 14.74
N ALA A 228 -0.95 -3.03 15.50
CA ALA A 228 -0.94 -3.16 16.96
C ALA A 228 -0.33 -4.48 17.45
N ASP A 229 -0.41 -5.54 16.64
CA ASP A 229 0.20 -6.85 16.91
C ASP A 229 1.70 -6.92 16.54
N GLY A 230 2.32 -5.82 16.12
CA GLY A 230 3.73 -5.72 15.75
C GLY A 230 4.06 -6.15 14.32
N ARG A 231 3.09 -6.60 13.53
CA ARG A 231 3.31 -6.89 12.11
C ARG A 231 3.58 -5.62 11.32
N LYS A 232 4.39 -5.73 10.27
CA LYS A 232 4.61 -4.62 9.33
C LYS A 232 3.31 -4.31 8.60
N PHE A 233 2.88 -3.05 8.67
CA PHE A 233 1.72 -2.56 7.94
C PHE A 233 1.90 -2.71 6.41
N GLY A 234 0.80 -3.00 5.71
CA GLY A 234 0.80 -3.13 4.25
C GLY A 234 1.25 -4.48 3.73
N LYS A 235 1.30 -5.50 4.59
CA LYS A 235 1.58 -6.88 4.17
C LYS A 235 0.50 -7.83 4.65
N THR A 236 0.07 -8.74 3.76
CA THR A 236 -0.81 -9.86 4.07
C THR A 236 -0.13 -11.17 3.68
N GLU A 237 -0.05 -12.15 4.59
CA GLU A 237 0.60 -13.45 4.36
C GLU A 237 2.00 -13.33 3.70
N GLY A 238 2.76 -12.29 4.05
CA GLY A 238 4.08 -12.00 3.47
C GLY A 238 4.08 -11.20 2.17
N ASN A 239 2.94 -10.96 1.54
CA ASN A 239 2.80 -10.20 0.30
C ASN A 239 2.49 -8.73 0.57
N THR A 240 3.03 -7.83 -0.26
CA THR A 240 2.70 -6.40 -0.22
C THR A 240 1.28 -6.17 -0.75
N VAL A 241 0.52 -5.31 -0.07
CA VAL A 241 -0.75 -4.77 -0.58
C VAL A 241 -0.44 -3.59 -1.48
N TRP A 242 -0.71 -3.76 -2.77
CA TRP A 242 -0.38 -2.79 -3.82
C TRP A 242 -1.56 -1.87 -4.13
N LEU A 243 -1.26 -0.69 -4.68
CA LEU A 243 -2.30 0.23 -5.19
C LEU A 243 -2.75 -0.16 -6.60
N ASP A 244 -1.96 -0.94 -7.33
CA ASP A 244 -2.31 -1.46 -8.64
C ASP A 244 -3.32 -2.61 -8.50
N LYS A 245 -4.47 -2.49 -9.17
CA LYS A 245 -5.55 -3.48 -9.15
C LYS A 245 -5.17 -4.84 -9.76
N GLU A 246 -4.17 -4.87 -10.64
CA GLU A 246 -3.67 -6.11 -11.24
C GLU A 246 -2.78 -6.90 -10.27
N LYS A 247 -2.23 -6.24 -9.23
CA LYS A 247 -1.37 -6.85 -8.20
C LYS A 247 -2.12 -7.17 -6.91
N THR A 248 -3.04 -6.30 -6.53
CA THR A 248 -3.95 -6.46 -5.39
C THR A 248 -5.32 -6.01 -5.88
N THR A 249 -6.23 -6.95 -6.07
CA THR A 249 -7.57 -6.63 -6.56
C THR A 249 -8.29 -5.66 -5.64
N PRO A 250 -9.23 -4.84 -6.14
CA PRO A 250 -10.01 -3.93 -5.30
C PRO A 250 -10.72 -4.63 -4.15
N TYR A 251 -11.15 -5.89 -4.35
CA TYR A 251 -11.72 -6.72 -3.29
C TYR A 251 -10.69 -7.04 -2.19
N GLU A 252 -9.49 -7.51 -2.54
CA GLU A 252 -8.42 -7.78 -1.57
C GLU A 252 -8.00 -6.51 -0.84
N PHE A 253 -7.92 -5.38 -1.56
CA PHE A 253 -7.64 -4.08 -0.99
C PHE A 253 -8.72 -3.63 0.00
N TYR A 254 -9.99 -3.78 -0.35
CA TYR A 254 -11.12 -3.54 0.56
C TYR A 254 -11.06 -4.42 1.80
N GLN A 255 -10.83 -5.74 1.62
CA GLN A 255 -10.73 -6.68 2.74
C GLN A 255 -9.53 -6.39 3.65
N PHE A 256 -8.41 -5.93 3.10
CA PHE A 256 -7.25 -5.52 3.89
C PHE A 256 -7.64 -4.44 4.91
N TRP A 257 -8.34 -3.41 4.49
CA TRP A 257 -8.77 -2.33 5.37
C TRP A 257 -9.92 -2.77 6.30
N LEU A 258 -10.86 -3.53 5.78
CA LEU A 258 -11.99 -4.03 6.57
C LEU A 258 -11.52 -4.94 7.72
N ASN A 259 -10.44 -5.68 7.55
CA ASN A 259 -9.95 -6.65 8.54
C ASN A 259 -8.94 -6.08 9.55
N GLN A 260 -8.75 -4.77 9.60
CA GLN A 260 -7.92 -4.15 10.63
C GLN A 260 -8.55 -4.33 12.02
N SER A 261 -7.70 -4.37 13.07
CA SER A 261 -8.16 -4.39 14.46
C SER A 261 -8.90 -3.07 14.83
N ASP A 262 -9.62 -3.05 15.92
CA ASP A 262 -10.30 -1.84 16.39
C ASP A 262 -9.28 -0.75 16.71
N GLU A 263 -8.18 -1.10 17.37
CA GLU A 263 -7.08 -0.19 17.70
C GLU A 263 -6.41 0.39 16.45
N ASP A 264 -6.09 -0.47 15.47
CA ASP A 264 -5.49 -0.04 14.22
C ASP A 264 -6.46 0.83 13.41
N SER A 265 -7.74 0.49 13.40
CA SER A 265 -8.75 1.25 12.65
C SER A 265 -8.93 2.67 13.19
N GLU A 266 -8.90 2.86 14.53
CA GLU A 266 -8.96 4.19 15.15
C GLU A 266 -7.73 5.03 14.80
N ARG A 267 -6.55 4.43 14.71
CA ARG A 267 -5.33 5.09 14.31
C ARG A 267 -5.28 5.36 12.82
N PHE A 268 -5.57 4.36 12.01
CA PHE A 268 -5.43 4.44 10.56
C PHE A 268 -6.45 5.35 9.89
N ILE A 269 -7.67 5.47 10.41
CA ILE A 269 -8.65 6.40 9.86
C ILE A 269 -8.18 7.86 9.98
N LYS A 270 -7.41 8.21 11.03
CA LYS A 270 -6.77 9.52 11.17
C LYS A 270 -5.60 9.70 10.19
N MET A 271 -4.76 8.67 10.02
CA MET A 271 -3.52 8.74 9.27
C MET A 271 -3.70 8.64 7.75
N PHE A 272 -4.69 7.87 7.28
CA PHE A 272 -4.86 7.54 5.87
C PHE A 272 -6.05 8.22 5.20
N THR A 273 -6.87 8.99 5.93
CA THR A 273 -8.01 9.67 5.34
C THR A 273 -7.92 11.19 5.50
N LEU A 274 -8.68 11.92 4.69
CA LEU A 274 -8.89 13.36 4.83
C LEU A 274 -10.22 13.68 5.51
N ILE A 275 -10.89 12.69 6.10
CA ILE A 275 -12.11 12.89 6.88
C ILE A 275 -11.82 13.89 8.01
N PRO A 276 -12.66 14.91 8.24
CA PRO A 276 -12.46 15.86 9.31
C PRO A 276 -12.29 15.16 10.68
N LEU A 277 -11.34 15.62 11.49
CA LEU A 277 -11.03 14.97 12.78
C LEU A 277 -12.24 14.95 13.73
N GLU A 278 -13.12 15.95 13.64
CA GLU A 278 -14.37 16.00 14.41
C GLU A 278 -15.37 14.91 13.98
N GLU A 279 -15.41 14.58 12.70
CA GLU A 279 -16.21 13.48 12.16
C GLU A 279 -15.61 12.13 12.56
N ILE A 280 -14.29 11.99 12.49
CA ILE A 280 -13.60 10.81 12.98
C ILE A 280 -13.88 10.58 14.47
N ALA A 281 -13.90 11.64 15.29
CA ALA A 281 -14.22 11.51 16.71
C ALA A 281 -15.61 10.93 16.94
N LYS A 282 -16.62 11.35 16.17
CA LYS A 282 -17.98 10.79 16.24
C LYS A 282 -18.03 9.33 15.84
N LEU A 283 -17.32 8.95 14.75
CA LEU A 283 -17.22 7.56 14.32
C LEU A 283 -16.54 6.67 15.38
N VAL A 284 -15.55 7.20 16.08
CA VAL A 284 -14.87 6.49 17.18
C VAL A 284 -15.83 6.26 18.36
N GLU A 285 -16.62 7.26 18.73
CA GLU A 285 -17.63 7.13 19.80
C GLU A 285 -18.70 6.10 19.42
N GLU A 286 -19.22 6.15 18.19
CA GLU A 286 -20.19 5.18 17.67
C GLU A 286 -19.61 3.76 17.68
N HIS A 287 -18.38 3.61 17.22
CA HIS A 287 -17.69 2.32 17.21
C HIS A 287 -17.51 1.76 18.63
N LYS A 288 -17.08 2.58 19.58
CA LYS A 288 -16.92 2.18 20.99
C LYS A 288 -18.26 1.76 21.66
N ALA A 289 -19.35 2.37 21.23
CA ALA A 289 -20.69 1.98 21.71
C ALA A 289 -21.12 0.60 21.19
N ASN A 290 -20.72 0.22 19.97
CA ASN A 290 -21.03 -1.08 19.35
C ASN A 290 -19.90 -1.58 18.45
N PRO A 291 -18.81 -2.14 19.01
CA PRO A 291 -17.66 -2.60 18.22
C PRO A 291 -18.03 -3.68 17.17
N SER A 292 -19.05 -4.50 17.46
CA SER A 292 -19.49 -5.55 16.54
C SER A 292 -20.06 -5.03 15.21
N ALA A 293 -20.51 -3.79 15.17
CA ALA A 293 -20.97 -3.13 13.94
C ALA A 293 -19.82 -2.78 13.00
N ARG A 294 -18.55 -2.72 13.50
CA ARG A 294 -17.34 -2.45 12.75
C ARG A 294 -17.40 -1.15 11.92
N VAL A 295 -17.96 -0.08 12.51
CA VAL A 295 -18.19 1.19 11.82
C VAL A 295 -16.90 1.79 11.32
N LEU A 296 -15.85 1.82 12.16
CA LEU A 296 -14.52 2.36 11.76
C LEU A 296 -13.90 1.60 10.60
N GLN A 297 -13.90 0.25 10.66
CA GLN A 297 -13.33 -0.57 9.61
C GLN A 297 -14.07 -0.41 8.29
N LYS A 298 -15.40 -0.31 8.35
CA LYS A 298 -16.23 -0.12 7.15
C LYS A 298 -15.98 1.23 6.50
N GLU A 299 -15.94 2.31 7.30
CA GLU A 299 -15.69 3.65 6.79
C GLU A 299 -14.26 3.77 6.23
N LEU A 300 -13.27 3.25 6.95
CA LEU A 300 -11.89 3.20 6.49
C LEU A 300 -11.76 2.43 5.16
N ALA A 301 -12.35 1.23 5.07
CA ALA A 301 -12.31 0.41 3.87
C ALA A 301 -13.02 1.08 2.69
N LYS A 302 -14.16 1.71 2.93
CA LYS A 302 -14.89 2.51 1.92
C LYS A 302 -14.02 3.65 1.41
N TYR A 303 -13.56 4.51 2.32
CA TYR A 303 -12.77 5.68 1.96
C TYR A 303 -11.54 5.31 1.14
N MET A 304 -10.77 4.33 1.61
CA MET A 304 -9.53 3.93 0.97
C MET A 304 -9.76 3.27 -0.39
N THR A 305 -10.78 2.42 -0.52
CA THR A 305 -11.09 1.76 -1.79
C THR A 305 -11.63 2.75 -2.82
N CYS A 306 -12.51 3.67 -2.42
CA CYS A 306 -12.98 4.73 -3.31
C CYS A 306 -11.85 5.65 -3.78
N MET A 307 -10.94 6.03 -2.88
CA MET A 307 -9.83 6.95 -3.17
C MET A 307 -8.81 6.34 -4.15
N VAL A 308 -8.45 5.07 -3.95
CA VAL A 308 -7.38 4.42 -4.74
C VAL A 308 -7.92 3.82 -6.04
N HIS A 309 -9.08 3.21 -5.99
CA HIS A 309 -9.71 2.53 -7.13
C HIS A 309 -10.87 3.35 -7.69
N SER A 310 -12.06 3.16 -7.15
CA SER A 310 -13.27 3.98 -7.45
C SER A 310 -14.42 3.57 -6.53
N GLU A 311 -15.51 4.36 -6.54
CA GLU A 311 -16.75 4.00 -5.87
C GLU A 311 -17.41 2.76 -6.51
N GLU A 312 -17.29 2.58 -7.83
CA GLU A 312 -17.77 1.40 -8.54
C GLU A 312 -17.08 0.12 -8.03
N GLU A 313 -15.74 0.15 -7.94
CA GLU A 313 -14.95 -0.98 -7.44
C GLU A 313 -15.21 -1.27 -5.96
N TYR A 314 -15.47 -0.24 -5.15
CA TYR A 314 -15.91 -0.41 -3.77
C TYR A 314 -17.25 -1.14 -3.70
N ASN A 315 -18.24 -0.71 -4.50
CA ASN A 315 -19.56 -1.33 -4.51
C ASN A 315 -19.49 -2.81 -4.94
N LYS A 316 -18.68 -3.15 -5.95
CA LYS A 316 -18.40 -4.53 -6.36
C LYS A 316 -17.76 -5.34 -5.22
N ALA A 317 -16.80 -4.75 -4.50
CA ALA A 317 -16.14 -5.41 -3.38
C ALA A 317 -17.09 -5.69 -2.20
N VAL A 318 -17.99 -4.76 -1.90
CA VAL A 318 -19.04 -4.94 -0.87
C VAL A 318 -20.03 -6.03 -1.30
N GLU A 319 -20.49 -6.00 -2.55
CA GLU A 319 -21.38 -7.01 -3.09
C GLU A 319 -20.76 -8.41 -3.03
N ALA A 320 -19.52 -8.55 -3.51
CA ALA A 320 -18.76 -9.80 -3.42
C ALA A 320 -18.61 -10.31 -1.97
N SER A 321 -18.33 -9.40 -1.03
CA SER A 321 -18.25 -9.73 0.39
C SER A 321 -19.59 -10.23 0.95
N ASN A 322 -20.69 -9.59 0.56
CA ASN A 322 -22.04 -9.99 0.97
C ASN A 322 -22.44 -11.34 0.38
N ILE A 323 -22.04 -11.61 -0.86
CA ILE A 323 -22.30 -12.88 -1.54
C ILE A 323 -21.60 -14.03 -0.82
N LEU A 324 -20.34 -13.86 -0.41
CA LEU A 324 -19.60 -14.91 0.29
C LEU A 324 -20.05 -15.15 1.72
N PHE A 325 -20.22 -14.06 2.48
CA PHE A 325 -20.45 -14.14 3.91
C PHE A 325 -21.92 -13.93 4.29
N GLY A 326 -22.76 -13.53 3.33
CA GLY A 326 -24.17 -13.27 3.50
C GLY A 326 -25.08 -14.45 3.10
N LYS A 327 -26.38 -14.17 2.98
CA LYS A 327 -27.43 -15.10 2.55
C LYS A 327 -27.67 -15.01 1.03
N SER A 328 -26.62 -14.97 0.23
CA SER A 328 -26.72 -14.83 -1.23
C SER A 328 -27.19 -16.11 -1.93
N THR A 329 -27.71 -15.92 -3.14
CA THR A 329 -28.21 -16.98 -4.02
C THR A 329 -27.15 -17.40 -5.05
N THR A 330 -27.47 -18.44 -5.84
CA THR A 330 -26.63 -18.86 -6.98
C THR A 330 -26.54 -17.78 -8.06
N GLU A 331 -27.63 -17.02 -8.26
CA GLU A 331 -27.69 -15.93 -9.23
C GLU A 331 -26.74 -14.79 -8.86
N ASP A 332 -26.63 -14.46 -7.57
CA ASP A 332 -25.71 -13.45 -7.10
C ASP A 332 -24.22 -13.85 -7.38
N LEU A 333 -23.89 -15.12 -7.27
CA LEU A 333 -22.55 -15.63 -7.61
C LEU A 333 -22.24 -15.53 -9.11
N ALA A 334 -23.23 -15.69 -9.97
CA ALA A 334 -23.07 -15.62 -11.43
C ALA A 334 -22.84 -14.18 -11.93
N ASN A 335 -23.16 -13.17 -11.12
CA ASN A 335 -23.03 -11.75 -11.49
C ASN A 335 -21.69 -11.14 -11.09
N ILE A 336 -20.82 -11.87 -10.38
CA ILE A 336 -19.49 -11.39 -10.00
C ILE A 336 -18.54 -11.58 -11.20
N ASP A 337 -17.73 -10.58 -11.53
CA ASP A 337 -16.66 -10.73 -12.52
C ASP A 337 -15.60 -11.76 -12.08
N GLU A 338 -14.98 -12.45 -13.03
CA GLU A 338 -14.03 -13.54 -12.76
C GLU A 338 -12.83 -13.10 -11.89
N PRO A 339 -12.19 -11.93 -12.08
CA PRO A 339 -11.11 -11.46 -11.21
C PRO A 339 -11.55 -11.31 -9.75
N THR A 340 -12.71 -10.70 -9.52
CA THR A 340 -13.28 -10.52 -8.18
C THR A 340 -13.64 -11.87 -7.58
N PHE A 341 -14.27 -12.77 -8.33
CA PHE A 341 -14.60 -14.13 -7.88
C PHE A 341 -13.36 -14.91 -7.46
N LEU A 342 -12.29 -14.88 -8.26
CA LEU A 342 -11.03 -15.56 -7.94
C LEU A 342 -10.30 -14.95 -6.74
N ALA A 343 -10.37 -13.62 -6.59
CA ALA A 343 -9.81 -12.93 -5.44
C ALA A 343 -10.53 -13.32 -4.13
N VAL A 344 -11.84 -13.40 -4.20
CA VAL A 344 -12.70 -13.87 -3.12
C VAL A 344 -12.39 -15.32 -2.73
N MET A 345 -12.10 -16.17 -3.72
CA MET A 345 -11.73 -17.59 -3.52
C MET A 345 -10.24 -17.80 -3.22
N LYS A 346 -9.47 -16.72 -3.00
CA LYS A 346 -8.06 -16.83 -2.59
C LYS A 346 -7.97 -17.50 -1.21
N GLY A 347 -7.16 -18.56 -1.13
CA GLY A 347 -7.04 -19.36 0.09
C GLY A 347 -8.10 -20.48 0.26
N VAL A 348 -9.12 -20.55 -0.60
CA VAL A 348 -10.04 -21.67 -0.67
C VAL A 348 -9.35 -22.83 -1.38
N ASN A 349 -9.54 -24.06 -0.86
CA ASN A 349 -9.01 -25.26 -1.50
C ASN A 349 -9.53 -25.39 -2.93
N LYS A 350 -8.64 -25.66 -3.89
CA LYS A 350 -8.97 -25.78 -5.30
C LYS A 350 -8.78 -27.22 -5.78
N VAL A 351 -9.74 -27.73 -6.55
CA VAL A 351 -9.69 -29.05 -7.16
C VAL A 351 -10.00 -28.91 -8.65
N GLU A 352 -9.16 -29.47 -9.49
CA GLU A 352 -9.35 -29.48 -10.94
C GLU A 352 -10.11 -30.74 -11.36
N VAL A 353 -11.07 -30.57 -12.25
CA VAL A 353 -11.90 -31.67 -12.80
C VAL A 353 -11.93 -31.47 -14.31
N PRO A 354 -11.76 -32.57 -15.11
CA PRO A 354 -11.91 -32.48 -16.55
C PRO A 354 -13.30 -31.93 -16.91
N LYS A 355 -13.35 -30.95 -17.81
CA LYS A 355 -14.61 -30.32 -18.21
C LYS A 355 -15.56 -31.32 -18.84
N ASP A 356 -15.04 -32.30 -19.59
CA ASP A 356 -15.81 -33.36 -20.21
C ASP A 356 -16.52 -34.22 -19.18
N ASP A 357 -15.92 -34.48 -18.02
CA ASP A 357 -16.57 -35.25 -16.95
C ASP A 357 -17.79 -34.50 -16.41
N ILE A 358 -17.69 -33.19 -16.25
CA ILE A 358 -18.81 -32.35 -15.80
C ILE A 358 -19.87 -32.24 -16.91
N MET A 359 -19.49 -32.17 -18.16
CA MET A 359 -20.42 -32.14 -19.31
C MET A 359 -21.19 -33.45 -19.41
N ASN A 360 -20.56 -34.57 -19.15
CA ASN A 360 -21.19 -35.92 -19.12
C ASN A 360 -22.07 -36.16 -17.89
N GLY A 361 -21.95 -35.27 -16.89
CA GLY A 361 -22.70 -35.35 -15.64
C GLY A 361 -22.01 -36.19 -14.56
N ILE A 362 -21.70 -35.58 -13.44
CA ILE A 362 -21.10 -36.21 -12.25
C ILE A 362 -22.17 -36.39 -11.18
N ASN A 363 -22.26 -37.60 -10.59
CA ASN A 363 -23.15 -37.78 -9.44
C ASN A 363 -22.73 -36.85 -8.28
N VAL A 364 -23.70 -36.22 -7.63
CA VAL A 364 -23.46 -35.26 -6.57
C VAL A 364 -22.68 -35.80 -5.38
N ILE A 365 -22.76 -37.12 -5.11
CA ILE A 365 -21.97 -37.77 -4.06
C ILE A 365 -20.48 -37.75 -4.46
N ASP A 366 -20.18 -38.06 -5.72
CA ASP A 366 -18.80 -38.04 -6.21
C ASP A 366 -18.25 -36.62 -6.25
N MET A 367 -19.07 -35.64 -6.63
CA MET A 367 -18.73 -34.23 -6.52
C MET A 367 -18.47 -33.80 -5.07
N ALA A 368 -19.31 -34.23 -4.13
CA ALA A 368 -19.16 -33.89 -2.71
C ALA A 368 -17.87 -34.45 -2.09
N VAL A 369 -17.40 -35.61 -2.54
CA VAL A 369 -16.12 -36.19 -2.07
C VAL A 369 -14.91 -35.39 -2.50
N LEU A 370 -15.01 -34.52 -3.52
CA LEU A 370 -13.96 -33.60 -3.91
C LEU A 370 -13.74 -32.46 -2.88
N HIS A 371 -14.72 -32.23 -1.99
CA HIS A 371 -14.53 -31.28 -0.90
C HIS A 371 -13.52 -31.83 0.12
N ASN A 372 -12.46 -31.08 0.40
CA ASN A 372 -11.33 -31.51 1.24
C ASN A 372 -11.68 -31.95 2.68
N LYS A 373 -12.90 -31.67 3.13
CA LYS A 373 -13.42 -32.06 4.46
C LYS A 373 -14.46 -33.15 4.39
N VAL A 374 -14.70 -33.78 3.23
CA VAL A 374 -15.60 -34.95 3.05
C VAL A 374 -14.74 -36.17 2.82
N THR A 375 -14.82 -37.12 3.73
CA THR A 375 -13.84 -38.23 3.81
C THR A 375 -14.27 -39.50 3.04
N SER A 376 -15.56 -39.62 2.70
CA SER A 376 -16.08 -40.78 1.99
C SER A 376 -17.45 -40.55 1.37
N LYS A 377 -17.84 -41.40 0.43
CA LYS A 377 -19.22 -41.39 -0.14
C LYS A 377 -20.31 -41.57 0.92
N SER A 378 -20.05 -42.31 2.00
CA SER A 378 -20.97 -42.45 3.14
C SER A 378 -21.12 -41.15 3.90
N ASP A 379 -20.01 -40.44 4.12
CA ASP A 379 -19.99 -39.11 4.74
C ASP A 379 -20.74 -38.09 3.88
N ALA A 380 -20.50 -38.10 2.56
CA ALA A 380 -21.23 -37.28 1.60
C ALA A 380 -22.75 -37.46 1.66
N ARG A 381 -23.23 -38.74 1.69
CA ARG A 381 -24.67 -39.05 1.82
C ARG A 381 -25.27 -38.52 3.12
N LYS A 382 -24.57 -38.72 4.25
CA LYS A 382 -25.02 -38.20 5.55
C LYS A 382 -25.10 -36.68 5.55
N LEU A 383 -24.09 -36.01 4.95
CA LEU A 383 -24.01 -34.56 4.85
C LEU A 383 -25.17 -34.01 4.00
N ILE A 384 -25.46 -34.61 2.85
CA ILE A 384 -26.55 -34.21 1.96
C ILE A 384 -27.92 -34.42 2.66
N LYS A 385 -28.17 -35.60 3.25
CA LYS A 385 -29.39 -35.87 4.00
C LYS A 385 -29.60 -34.95 5.20
N GLY A 386 -28.49 -34.47 5.81
CA GLY A 386 -28.51 -33.49 6.90
C GLY A 386 -28.60 -32.04 6.43
N ASN A 387 -28.85 -31.76 5.14
CA ASN A 387 -28.85 -30.41 4.54
C ASN A 387 -27.56 -29.59 4.81
N GLY A 388 -26.43 -30.31 4.99
CA GLY A 388 -25.13 -29.73 5.30
C GLY A 388 -24.26 -29.46 4.08
N PHE A 389 -24.70 -29.79 2.86
CA PHE A 389 -23.95 -29.60 1.63
C PHE A 389 -24.68 -28.68 0.64
N SER A 390 -23.93 -27.80 -0.01
CA SER A 390 -24.46 -26.92 -1.05
C SER A 390 -23.49 -26.85 -2.22
N ILE A 391 -24.03 -26.64 -3.41
CA ILE A 391 -23.28 -26.29 -4.62
C ILE A 391 -23.73 -24.91 -5.06
N ASN A 392 -22.79 -24.00 -5.33
CA ASN A 392 -23.06 -22.61 -5.71
C ASN A 392 -24.10 -21.94 -4.78
N LYS A 393 -23.97 -22.14 -3.45
CA LYS A 393 -24.90 -21.67 -2.41
C LYS A 393 -26.28 -22.35 -2.37
N SER A 394 -26.65 -23.09 -3.40
CA SER A 394 -27.91 -23.86 -3.42
C SER A 394 -27.75 -25.15 -2.65
N LYS A 395 -28.67 -25.44 -1.71
CA LYS A 395 -28.63 -26.67 -0.92
C LYS A 395 -28.92 -27.87 -1.79
N VAL A 396 -28.10 -28.90 -1.64
CA VAL A 396 -28.32 -30.23 -2.22
C VAL A 396 -29.16 -31.04 -1.28
N VAL A 397 -30.32 -31.46 -1.75
CA VAL A 397 -31.29 -32.28 -0.96
C VAL A 397 -31.47 -33.68 -1.50
N ASP A 398 -31.09 -33.91 -2.76
CA ASP A 398 -31.19 -35.24 -3.43
C ASP A 398 -29.79 -35.82 -3.66
N ASP A 399 -29.52 -36.99 -3.09
CA ASP A 399 -28.24 -37.70 -3.26
C ASP A 399 -28.07 -38.39 -4.62
N LYS A 400 -29.12 -38.35 -5.47
CA LYS A 400 -29.10 -38.83 -6.86
C LYS A 400 -28.90 -37.70 -7.88
N MET A 401 -28.84 -36.47 -7.45
CA MET A 401 -28.67 -35.33 -8.30
C MET A 401 -27.40 -35.47 -9.17
N THR A 402 -27.49 -35.06 -10.41
CA THR A 402 -26.35 -34.96 -11.35
C THR A 402 -25.91 -33.53 -11.46
N VAL A 403 -24.61 -33.30 -11.30
CA VAL A 403 -23.96 -32.01 -11.50
C VAL A 403 -23.49 -31.94 -12.96
N ASN A 404 -23.91 -30.94 -13.69
CA ASN A 404 -23.63 -30.78 -15.10
C ASN A 404 -23.05 -29.36 -15.43
N SER A 405 -22.76 -29.12 -16.69
CA SER A 405 -22.14 -27.87 -17.16
C SER A 405 -23.04 -26.64 -16.99
N GLU A 406 -24.37 -26.78 -16.89
CA GLU A 406 -25.29 -25.65 -16.66
C GLU A 406 -25.11 -25.03 -15.27
N MET A 407 -24.55 -25.81 -14.35
CA MET A 407 -24.26 -25.34 -13.00
C MET A 407 -22.93 -24.58 -12.87
N LEU A 408 -22.11 -24.55 -13.91
CA LEU A 408 -20.83 -23.87 -13.90
C LEU A 408 -21.01 -22.34 -13.87
N ILE A 409 -20.37 -21.68 -12.92
CA ILE A 409 -20.19 -20.23 -12.89
C ILE A 409 -19.17 -19.91 -13.98
N ASP A 410 -19.46 -18.97 -14.88
CA ASP A 410 -18.66 -18.62 -16.06
C ASP A 410 -18.22 -19.80 -16.93
N GLY A 411 -18.99 -20.90 -16.91
CA GLY A 411 -18.63 -22.11 -17.63
C GLY A 411 -17.32 -22.76 -17.16
N LYS A 412 -16.81 -22.41 -15.98
CA LYS A 412 -15.51 -22.83 -15.45
C LYS A 412 -15.51 -23.29 -14.00
N TYR A 413 -16.39 -22.76 -13.14
CA TYR A 413 -16.26 -22.92 -11.69
C TYR A 413 -17.49 -23.52 -11.05
N LEU A 414 -17.29 -24.36 -9.99
CA LEU A 414 -18.33 -24.76 -9.04
C LEU A 414 -17.85 -24.50 -7.62
N LEU A 415 -18.69 -23.90 -6.79
CA LEU A 415 -18.40 -23.68 -5.39
C LEU A 415 -19.07 -24.76 -4.53
N LEU A 416 -18.28 -25.69 -4.00
CA LEU A 416 -18.74 -26.68 -3.03
C LEU A 416 -18.68 -26.10 -1.63
N GLN A 417 -19.74 -26.27 -0.84
CA GLN A 417 -19.81 -25.74 0.51
C GLN A 417 -20.29 -26.83 1.50
N LYS A 418 -19.53 -27.03 2.58
CA LYS A 418 -19.88 -27.85 3.74
C LYS A 418 -20.19 -26.96 4.94
N GLY A 419 -21.41 -27.07 5.47
CA GLY A 419 -21.84 -26.18 6.55
C GLY A 419 -21.89 -24.71 6.16
N LYS A 420 -21.48 -23.81 7.08
CA LYS A 420 -21.57 -22.33 6.85
C LYS A 420 -20.31 -21.69 6.33
N LYS A 421 -19.13 -22.30 6.52
CA LYS A 421 -17.84 -21.61 6.35
C LYS A 421 -16.78 -22.40 5.58
N GLU A 422 -17.00 -23.66 5.27
CA GLU A 422 -16.01 -24.51 4.61
C GLU A 422 -16.33 -24.59 3.11
N TYR A 423 -15.39 -24.13 2.28
CA TYR A 423 -15.54 -24.07 0.83
C TYR A 423 -14.43 -24.85 0.11
N THR A 424 -14.77 -25.40 -1.05
CA THR A 424 -13.82 -25.91 -2.04
C THR A 424 -14.24 -25.43 -3.41
N LEU A 425 -13.32 -24.87 -4.17
CA LEU A 425 -13.53 -24.40 -5.54
C LEU A 425 -13.15 -25.51 -6.52
N VAL A 426 -14.10 -26.00 -7.29
CA VAL A 426 -13.87 -26.89 -8.43
C VAL A 426 -13.62 -26.04 -9.65
N VAL A 427 -12.53 -26.34 -10.37
CA VAL A 427 -12.16 -25.69 -11.63
C VAL A 427 -12.31 -26.70 -12.75
N ALA A 428 -13.20 -26.42 -13.70
CA ALA A 428 -13.37 -27.21 -14.92
C ALA A 428 -12.28 -26.87 -15.93
N LYS A 429 -11.46 -27.87 -16.28
CA LYS A 429 -10.35 -27.73 -17.25
C LYS A 429 -10.56 -28.53 -18.51
#